data_84a8cde5076b562fcbcb0df51a907101
#
_entry.id   84a8cde5076b562fcbcb0df51a907101
#
_cell.length_a   1.000
_cell.length_b   1.000
_cell.length_c   1.000
_cell.angle_alpha   90.00
_cell.angle_beta   90.00
_cell.angle_gamma   90.00
#
_symmetry.space_group_name_H-M   'P 1'
#
loop_
_entity.id
_entity.type
_entity.pdbx_description
1 polymer ?
#
loop_
_entity_poly.entity_id
_entity_poly.type
_entity_poly.pdbx_seq_one_letter_code
_entity_poly.pdbx_strand_id
1 'polypeptide(L)'
;MGVDTVRGLSAVYAPTLVPLLLSSHMVLALVKLNTKLAYLPVAMADPVGVRSYMAIWELGLVSQPVSLLPMSVVKVISLVFLLSGTALSLWTYSKISRREGRGALPMLFPLVVMGAVVYGGLYNWLF
;
A
#
# COMPACT_ATOMS: atom_id res chain seq x y z
N MET A 1 -6.95 17.65 -29.51
CA MET A 1 -6.06 17.80 -28.35
C MET A 1 -4.73 17.15 -28.71
N GLY A 2 -3.62 17.91 -28.83
CA GLY A 2 -2.33 17.37 -29.28
C GLY A 2 -1.66 16.51 -28.20
N VAL A 3 -0.79 15.59 -28.62
CA VAL A 3 -0.02 14.68 -27.73
C VAL A 3 0.78 15.47 -26.68
N ASP A 4 1.28 16.65 -27.03
CA ASP A 4 2.04 17.52 -26.12
C ASP A 4 1.17 18.12 -25.01
N THR A 5 -0.11 18.37 -25.29
CA THR A 5 -1.08 18.82 -24.27
C THR A 5 -1.40 17.74 -23.26
N VAL A 6 -1.50 16.49 -23.71
CA VAL A 6 -1.75 15.33 -22.83
C VAL A 6 -0.54 15.06 -21.94
N ARG A 7 0.68 15.11 -22.50
CA ARG A 7 1.93 14.95 -21.72
C ARG A 7 2.11 16.05 -20.69
N GLY A 8 1.85 17.31 -21.05
CA GLY A 8 1.91 18.43 -20.11
C GLY A 8 0.92 18.30 -18.96
N LEU A 9 -0.34 17.90 -19.24
CA LEU A 9 -1.36 17.69 -18.22
C LEU A 9 -1.02 16.51 -17.31
N SER A 10 -0.57 15.39 -17.85
CA SER A 10 -0.20 14.22 -17.02
C SER A 10 0.98 14.54 -16.09
N ALA A 11 1.98 15.29 -16.56
CA ALA A 11 3.10 15.69 -15.71
C ALA A 11 2.67 16.60 -14.54
N VAL A 12 1.73 17.52 -14.78
CA VAL A 12 1.20 18.43 -13.74
C VAL A 12 0.39 17.67 -12.68
N TYR A 13 -0.39 16.67 -13.07
CA TYR A 13 -1.26 15.94 -12.15
C TYR A 13 -0.66 14.64 -11.59
N ALA A 14 0.47 14.14 -12.13
CA ALA A 14 1.16 12.96 -11.60
C ALA A 14 1.42 13.01 -10.07
N PRO A 15 1.81 14.17 -9.47
CA PRO A 15 2.00 14.26 -8.02
C PRO A 15 0.76 13.93 -7.19
N THR A 16 -0.45 14.02 -7.76
CA THR A 16 -1.69 13.67 -7.03
C THR A 16 -1.79 12.17 -6.73
N LEU A 17 -1.14 11.33 -7.51
CA LEU A 17 -1.14 9.88 -7.31
C LEU A 17 -0.13 9.42 -6.26
N VAL A 18 0.89 10.23 -5.96
CA VAL A 18 1.97 9.86 -5.03
C VAL A 18 1.47 9.50 -3.64
N PRO A 19 0.60 10.29 -2.97
CA PRO A 19 0.11 9.93 -1.64
C PRO A 19 -0.70 8.63 -1.63
N LEU A 20 -1.49 8.38 -2.67
CA LEU A 20 -2.28 7.16 -2.80
C LEU A 20 -1.39 5.92 -2.97
N LEU A 21 -0.39 6.00 -3.85
CA LEU A 21 0.57 4.91 -4.07
C LEU A 21 1.42 4.66 -2.82
N LEU A 22 1.88 5.72 -2.17
CA LEU A 22 2.67 5.61 -0.95
C LEU A 22 1.87 4.92 0.16
N SER A 23 0.62 5.33 0.39
CA SER A 23 -0.24 4.71 1.40
C SER A 23 -0.49 3.23 1.12
N SER A 24 -0.70 2.83 -0.14
CA SER A 24 -0.85 1.43 -0.51
C SER A 24 0.41 0.60 -0.25
N HIS A 25 1.59 1.15 -0.54
CA HIS A 25 2.87 0.51 -0.23
C HIS A 25 3.10 0.38 1.27
N MET A 26 2.70 1.38 2.07
CA MET A 26 2.78 1.31 3.53
C MET A 26 1.87 0.21 4.09
N VAL A 27 0.68 0.03 3.54
CA VAL A 27 -0.21 -1.09 3.93
C VAL A 27 0.44 -2.44 3.62
N LEU A 28 0.97 -2.62 2.41
CA LEU A 28 1.66 -3.86 2.04
C LEU A 28 2.89 -4.13 2.93
N ALA A 29 3.66 -3.08 3.22
CA ALA A 29 4.81 -3.18 4.11
C ALA A 29 4.39 -3.55 5.54
N LEU A 30 3.32 -2.94 6.07
CA LEU A 30 2.79 -3.22 7.40
C LEU A 30 2.39 -4.70 7.55
N VAL A 31 1.64 -5.23 6.57
CA VAL A 31 1.20 -6.64 6.62
C VAL A 31 2.39 -7.59 6.51
N LYS A 32 3.32 -7.32 5.59
CA LYS A 32 4.55 -8.13 5.46
C LYS A 32 5.40 -8.07 6.72
N LEU A 33 5.54 -6.88 7.32
CA LEU A 33 6.29 -6.70 8.55
C LEU A 33 5.62 -7.46 9.70
N ASN A 34 4.31 -7.33 9.86
CA ASN A 34 3.55 -8.01 10.90
C ASN A 34 3.70 -9.54 10.83
N THR A 35 3.70 -10.10 9.63
CA THR A 35 3.82 -11.56 9.44
C THR A 35 5.26 -12.06 9.46
N LYS A 36 6.23 -11.27 8.99
CA LYS A 36 7.63 -11.71 8.84
C LYS A 36 8.50 -11.35 10.03
N LEU A 37 8.20 -10.29 10.77
CA LEU A 37 9.02 -9.86 11.91
C LEU A 37 9.05 -10.91 13.04
N ALA A 38 7.99 -11.70 13.19
CA ALA A 38 7.94 -12.81 14.14
C ALA A 38 8.98 -13.91 13.83
N TYR A 39 9.44 -14.01 12.57
CA TYR A 39 10.50 -14.93 12.18
C TYR A 39 11.92 -14.39 12.40
N LEU A 40 12.07 -13.10 12.75
CA LEU A 40 13.36 -12.47 12.89
C LEU A 40 14.27 -13.17 13.92
N PRO A 41 13.81 -13.54 15.14
CA PRO A 41 14.65 -14.27 16.09
C PRO A 41 15.12 -15.63 15.56
N VAL A 42 14.25 -16.33 14.82
CA VAL A 42 14.56 -17.61 14.21
C VAL A 42 15.62 -17.44 13.12
N ALA A 43 15.46 -16.43 12.25
CA ALA A 43 16.41 -16.13 11.19
C ALA A 43 17.77 -15.68 11.73
N MET A 44 17.80 -14.98 12.87
CA MET A 44 19.06 -14.57 13.52
C MET A 44 19.78 -15.78 14.15
N ALA A 45 19.02 -16.74 14.69
CA ALA A 45 19.60 -17.96 15.29
C ALA A 45 20.07 -18.96 14.24
N ASP A 46 19.44 -18.99 13.08
CA ASP A 46 19.76 -19.90 11.97
C ASP A 46 19.70 -19.15 10.63
N PRO A 47 20.75 -18.37 10.28
CA PRO A 47 20.78 -17.55 9.07
C PRO A 47 20.65 -18.35 7.76
N VAL A 48 21.05 -19.62 7.77
CA VAL A 48 20.94 -20.52 6.61
C VAL A 48 19.53 -21.10 6.50
N GLY A 49 18.79 -21.15 7.61
CA GLY A 49 17.40 -21.59 7.66
C GLY A 49 17.17 -23.10 7.64
N VAL A 50 18.21 -23.91 7.51
CA VAL A 50 18.08 -25.37 7.36
C VAL A 50 17.52 -26.02 8.62
N ARG A 51 18.05 -25.66 9.79
CA ARG A 51 17.60 -26.22 11.09
C ARG A 51 16.19 -25.76 11.40
N SER A 52 15.90 -24.49 11.15
CA SER A 52 14.58 -23.89 11.38
C SER A 52 13.52 -24.49 10.46
N TYR A 53 13.85 -24.71 9.18
CA TYR A 53 12.98 -25.38 8.24
C TYR A 53 12.63 -26.80 8.71
N MET A 54 13.65 -27.59 9.04
CA MET A 54 13.47 -28.96 9.54
C MET A 54 12.63 -28.99 10.83
N ALA A 55 12.92 -28.11 11.79
CA ALA A 55 12.21 -28.08 13.07
C ALA A 55 10.76 -27.65 12.95
N ILE A 56 10.45 -26.67 12.08
CA ILE A 56 9.12 -26.08 11.97
C ILE A 56 8.23 -26.88 10.99
N TRP A 57 8.78 -27.18 9.81
CA TRP A 57 7.96 -27.69 8.71
C TRP A 57 7.98 -29.22 8.56
N GLU A 58 9.13 -29.86 8.77
CA GLU A 58 9.24 -31.30 8.58
C GLU A 58 8.96 -32.10 9.86
N LEU A 59 9.51 -31.64 10.98
CA LEU A 59 9.40 -32.37 12.24
C LEU A 59 8.29 -31.87 13.16
N GLY A 60 7.75 -30.65 12.91
CA GLY A 60 6.72 -30.05 13.73
C GLY A 60 7.11 -29.83 15.19
N LEU A 61 8.42 -29.81 15.50
CA LEU A 61 8.93 -29.68 16.87
C LEU A 61 8.75 -28.27 17.43
N VAL A 62 8.68 -27.27 16.55
CA VAL A 62 8.50 -25.86 16.92
C VAL A 62 7.27 -25.32 16.20
N SER A 63 6.39 -24.67 16.95
CA SER A 63 5.23 -23.99 16.37
C SER A 63 5.65 -22.85 15.46
N GLN A 64 4.92 -22.65 14.36
CA GLN A 64 5.16 -21.51 13.49
C GLN A 64 5.01 -20.20 14.27
N PRO A 65 5.92 -19.22 14.07
CA PRO A 65 5.80 -17.92 14.69
C PRO A 65 4.47 -17.24 14.31
N VAL A 66 3.76 -16.76 15.33
CA VAL A 66 2.48 -16.07 15.13
C VAL A 66 2.74 -14.60 14.81
N SER A 67 1.86 -13.99 14.02
CA SER A 67 1.94 -12.56 13.71
C SER A 67 1.96 -11.71 14.99
N LEU A 68 2.73 -10.60 14.98
CA LEU A 68 2.91 -9.73 16.15
C LEU A 68 1.61 -9.06 16.59
N LEU A 69 0.82 -8.61 15.64
CA LEU A 69 -0.47 -7.96 15.89
C LEU A 69 -1.61 -8.82 15.35
N PRO A 70 -2.76 -8.83 16.03
CA PRO A 70 -3.97 -9.44 15.50
C PRO A 70 -4.32 -8.84 14.13
N MET A 71 -4.77 -9.65 13.19
CA MET A 71 -5.10 -9.21 11.83
C MET A 71 -6.19 -8.12 11.80
N SER A 72 -7.10 -8.12 12.77
CA SER A 72 -8.10 -7.07 12.95
C SER A 72 -7.49 -5.69 13.18
N VAL A 73 -6.43 -5.61 14.00
CA VAL A 73 -5.70 -4.36 14.26
C VAL A 73 -4.97 -3.90 12.98
N VAL A 74 -4.32 -4.83 12.29
CA VAL A 74 -3.64 -4.54 11.01
C VAL A 74 -4.62 -3.99 9.98
N LYS A 75 -5.82 -4.56 9.88
CA LYS A 75 -6.87 -4.08 8.97
C LYS A 75 -7.30 -2.63 9.29
N VAL A 76 -7.50 -2.31 10.58
CA VAL A 76 -7.87 -0.94 10.99
C VAL A 76 -6.77 0.06 10.65
N ILE A 77 -5.51 -0.25 10.99
CA ILE A 77 -4.37 0.62 10.65
C ILE A 77 -4.26 0.80 9.14
N SER A 78 -4.42 -0.28 8.37
CA SER A 78 -4.39 -0.25 6.90
C SER A 78 -5.47 0.67 6.32
N LEU A 79 -6.69 0.61 6.88
CA LEU A 79 -7.78 1.49 6.48
C LEU A 79 -7.45 2.97 6.75
N VAL A 80 -6.87 3.28 7.91
CA VAL A 80 -6.44 4.65 8.25
C VAL A 80 -5.38 5.15 7.25
N PHE A 81 -4.38 4.33 6.90
CA PHE A 81 -3.38 4.71 5.89
C PHE A 81 -4.01 4.97 4.52
N LEU A 82 -4.92 4.12 4.07
CA LEU A 82 -5.60 4.30 2.77
C LEU A 82 -6.45 5.57 2.75
N LEU A 83 -7.24 5.81 3.79
CA LEU A 83 -8.07 7.02 3.90
C LEU A 83 -7.22 8.29 3.92
N SER A 84 -6.13 8.30 4.69
CA SER A 84 -5.21 9.45 4.75
C SER A 84 -4.52 9.70 3.41
N GLY A 85 -4.06 8.66 2.73
CA GLY A 85 -3.48 8.76 1.38
C GLY A 85 -4.46 9.30 0.36
N THR A 86 -5.73 8.86 0.41
CA THR A 86 -6.79 9.36 -0.46
C THR A 86 -7.09 10.83 -0.17
N ALA A 87 -7.21 11.21 1.10
CA ALA A 87 -7.47 12.60 1.49
C ALA A 87 -6.34 13.53 1.03
N LEU A 88 -5.08 13.13 1.21
CA LEU A 88 -3.91 13.88 0.74
C LEU A 88 -3.87 13.98 -0.79
N SER A 89 -4.23 12.92 -1.49
CA SER A 89 -4.31 12.87 -2.94
C SER A 89 -5.36 13.85 -3.47
N LEU A 90 -6.56 13.87 -2.89
CA LEU A 90 -7.62 14.81 -3.22
C LEU A 90 -7.26 16.26 -2.86
N TRP A 91 -6.60 16.46 -1.73
CA TRP A 91 -6.12 17.80 -1.35
C TRP A 91 -5.07 18.34 -2.33
N THR A 92 -4.09 17.52 -2.71
CA THR A 92 -3.07 17.88 -3.72
C THR A 92 -3.73 18.21 -5.05
N TYR A 93 -4.68 17.37 -5.48
CA TYR A 93 -5.46 17.60 -6.68
C TYR A 93 -6.21 18.94 -6.65
N SER A 94 -6.92 19.24 -5.56
CA SER A 94 -7.66 20.49 -5.42
C SER A 94 -6.75 21.72 -5.48
N LYS A 95 -5.55 21.62 -4.91
CA LYS A 95 -4.55 22.69 -4.94
C LYS A 95 -4.01 22.97 -6.34
N ILE A 96 -3.70 21.90 -7.09
CA ILE A 96 -3.22 22.01 -8.48
C ILE A 96 -4.31 22.55 -9.38
N SER A 97 -5.53 22.02 -9.28
CA SER A 97 -6.67 22.44 -10.08
C SER A 97 -6.99 23.95 -9.92
N ARG A 98 -6.90 24.47 -8.70
CA ARG A 98 -7.09 25.91 -8.44
C ARG A 98 -6.00 26.78 -9.07
N ARG A 99 -4.76 26.31 -9.15
CA ARG A 99 -3.65 27.05 -9.77
C ARG A 99 -3.76 27.10 -11.29
N GLU A 100 -4.19 26.03 -11.90
CA GLU A 100 -4.27 25.91 -13.35
C GLU A 100 -5.53 26.58 -13.95
N GLY A 101 -6.53 26.94 -13.13
CA GLY A 101 -7.76 27.59 -13.59
C GLY A 101 -8.58 26.77 -14.59
N ARG A 102 -8.28 25.49 -14.76
CA ARG A 102 -8.92 24.59 -15.71
C ARG A 102 -9.93 23.70 -15.01
N GLY A 103 -11.06 23.46 -15.68
CA GLY A 103 -12.09 22.54 -15.18
C GLY A 103 -11.50 21.16 -14.89
N ALA A 104 -11.56 20.77 -13.65
CA ALA A 104 -10.80 19.68 -13.07
C ALA A 104 -11.35 18.28 -13.38
N LEU A 105 -12.58 18.17 -13.91
CA LEU A 105 -13.31 16.91 -14.08
C LEU A 105 -12.56 15.81 -14.86
N PRO A 106 -11.87 16.09 -16.00
CA PRO A 106 -11.24 15.00 -16.75
C PRO A 106 -10.09 14.31 -16.02
N MET A 107 -9.47 15.00 -15.05
CA MET A 107 -8.30 14.50 -14.33
C MET A 107 -8.66 13.80 -13.00
N LEU A 108 -9.92 13.88 -12.57
CA LEU A 108 -10.44 13.05 -11.49
C LEU A 108 -10.56 11.58 -11.92
N PHE A 109 -10.80 11.32 -13.18
CA PHE A 109 -11.00 9.97 -13.70
C PHE A 109 -9.81 9.04 -13.39
N PRO A 110 -8.54 9.36 -13.75
CA PRO A 110 -7.41 8.49 -13.41
C PRO A 110 -7.22 8.32 -11.90
N LEU A 111 -7.52 9.33 -11.08
CA LEU A 111 -7.45 9.22 -9.62
C LEU A 111 -8.51 8.24 -9.08
N VAL A 112 -9.73 8.32 -9.59
CA VAL A 112 -10.82 7.40 -9.21
C VAL A 112 -10.51 5.97 -9.65
N VAL A 113 -10.03 5.79 -10.88
CA VAL A 113 -9.66 4.47 -11.42
C VAL A 113 -8.53 3.85 -10.60
N MET A 114 -7.46 4.61 -10.34
CA MET A 114 -6.35 4.13 -9.51
C MET A 114 -6.79 3.83 -8.08
N GLY A 115 -7.64 4.68 -7.51
CA GLY A 115 -8.26 4.43 -6.20
C GLY A 115 -9.03 3.11 -6.20
N ALA A 116 -9.91 2.90 -7.18
CA ALA A 116 -10.70 1.67 -7.28
C ALA A 116 -9.82 0.42 -7.43
N VAL A 117 -8.75 0.47 -8.25
CA VAL A 117 -7.81 -0.64 -8.43
C VAL A 117 -7.06 -0.93 -7.13
N VAL A 118 -6.54 0.09 -6.46
CA VAL A 118 -5.81 -0.06 -5.20
C VAL A 118 -6.71 -0.60 -4.10
N TYR A 119 -7.90 -0.01 -3.91
CA TYR A 119 -8.84 -0.46 -2.88
C TYR A 119 -9.41 -1.83 -3.18
N GLY A 120 -9.78 -2.12 -4.44
CA GLY A 120 -10.29 -3.43 -4.85
C GLY A 120 -9.26 -4.54 -4.69
N GLY A 121 -8.01 -4.30 -5.10
CA GLY A 121 -6.91 -5.24 -4.93
C GLY A 121 -6.60 -5.50 -3.45
N LEU A 122 -6.51 -4.45 -2.64
CA LEU A 122 -6.23 -4.59 -1.20
C LEU A 122 -7.42 -5.18 -0.44
N TYR A 123 -8.67 -4.88 -0.84
CA TYR A 123 -9.86 -5.48 -0.26
C TYR A 123 -9.84 -7.00 -0.41
N ASN A 124 -9.70 -7.52 -1.63
CA ASN A 124 -9.63 -8.95 -1.90
C ASN A 124 -8.45 -9.66 -1.19
N TRP A 125 -7.40 -8.92 -0.86
CA TRP A 125 -6.25 -9.49 -0.19
C TRP A 125 -6.32 -9.42 1.34
N LEU A 126 -7.02 -8.44 1.91
CA LEU A 126 -7.16 -8.25 3.35
C LEU A 126 -8.41 -8.92 3.94
N PHE A 127 -9.47 -9.07 3.15
CA PHE A 127 -10.78 -9.57 3.57
C PHE A 127 -11.16 -10.85 2.85
#